data_601f27dab60ef767a6ac6f0cb2cd83c1
#
_entry.id   601f27dab60ef767a6ac6f0cb2cd83c1
#
_cell.length_a   1.000
_cell.length_b   1.000
_cell.length_c   1.000
_cell.angle_alpha   90.00
_cell.angle_beta   90.00
_cell.angle_gamma   90.00
#
_symmetry.space_group_name_H-M   'P 1'
#
loop_
_entity.id
_entity.type
_entity.pdbx_description
1 polymer ?
#
loop_
_entity_poly.entity_id
_entity_poly.type
_entity_poly.pdbx_seq_one_letter_code
_entity_poly.pdbx_strand_id
1 'polypeptide(L)'
;FGIVVDGSVVMTESNMRQLARRTRELGRRLTPGERLKCILESSHEVARPIIFGMGINAVVFLPVLTLEGTEGKMFRPMASTFILALFGALLFALLLSPVLGNFALPGKYRDKEGWFSRALTGTYRLLLDVVLRMKWVVLSIVLVVLLASGFLATRLGGEFIPRLSEGAIVANTIRLAGVSLDTSTEYNTRIEKRLKEVFPDEIRHVWSRVGTAEIATDPMGTELTDIFLSLTPREQWTKAKDQASLVAAMQQEVQYFPGLNILFTQPIEMRLNEMESGIRSDVGILIYGDDFEQLIDLSDRVQRALVGIEGQADISADQITGQPTLQVR
;
A
#
# COMPACT_ATOMS: atom_id res chain seq x y z
N PHE A 1 -16.38 0.37 1.65
CA PHE A 1 -17.71 0.79 2.12
C PHE A 1 -18.83 -0.04 1.48
N GLY A 2 -18.81 -0.40 0.17
CA GLY A 2 -19.86 -1.19 -0.47
C GLY A 2 -20.20 -2.48 0.26
N ILE A 3 -19.21 -3.29 0.62
CA ILE A 3 -19.39 -4.57 1.32
C ILE A 3 -20.09 -4.40 2.69
N VAL A 4 -19.83 -3.27 3.37
CA VAL A 4 -20.45 -2.97 4.69
C VAL A 4 -21.95 -2.67 4.55
N VAL A 5 -22.35 -2.06 3.41
CA VAL A 5 -23.75 -1.64 3.18
C VAL A 5 -24.59 -2.76 2.55
N ASP A 6 -23.98 -3.73 1.87
CA ASP A 6 -24.66 -4.80 1.12
C ASP A 6 -25.75 -5.52 1.92
N GLY A 7 -25.44 -5.93 3.14
CA GLY A 7 -26.41 -6.65 3.98
C GLY A 7 -27.69 -5.87 4.24
N SER A 8 -27.58 -4.56 4.50
CA SER A 8 -28.74 -3.70 4.75
C SER A 8 -29.52 -3.37 3.49
N VAL A 9 -28.85 -3.27 2.33
CA VAL A 9 -29.48 -3.07 1.03
C VAL A 9 -30.31 -4.29 0.64
N VAL A 10 -29.74 -5.50 0.74
CA VAL A 10 -30.44 -6.76 0.45
C VAL A 10 -31.63 -6.94 1.39
N MET A 11 -31.47 -6.67 2.68
CA MET A 11 -32.55 -6.72 3.68
C MET A 11 -33.69 -5.78 3.32
N THR A 12 -33.37 -4.53 3.02
CA THR A 12 -34.38 -3.51 2.67
C THR A 12 -35.09 -3.85 1.36
N GLU A 13 -34.36 -4.30 0.35
CA GLU A 13 -34.94 -4.69 -0.94
C GLU A 13 -35.89 -5.89 -0.78
N SER A 14 -35.50 -6.92 -0.04
CA SER A 14 -36.36 -8.06 0.26
C SER A 14 -37.65 -7.64 0.96
N ASN A 15 -37.53 -6.78 1.99
CA ASN A 15 -38.69 -6.23 2.70
C ASN A 15 -39.62 -5.45 1.77
N MET A 16 -39.06 -4.64 0.88
CA MET A 16 -39.86 -3.87 -0.12
C MET A 16 -40.58 -4.78 -1.10
N ARG A 17 -39.91 -5.81 -1.61
CA ARG A 17 -40.50 -6.79 -2.55
C ARG A 17 -41.64 -7.56 -1.89
N GLN A 18 -41.45 -8.01 -0.66
CA GLN A 18 -42.46 -8.79 0.07
C GLN A 18 -43.68 -7.93 0.42
N LEU A 19 -43.48 -6.69 0.86
CA LEU A 19 -44.56 -5.72 1.08
C LEU A 19 -45.34 -5.43 -0.22
N ALA A 20 -44.66 -5.25 -1.35
CA ALA A 20 -45.29 -5.03 -2.65
C ALA A 20 -46.15 -6.25 -3.06
N ARG A 21 -45.62 -7.46 -2.89
CA ARG A 21 -46.31 -8.71 -3.16
C ARG A 21 -47.59 -8.84 -2.36
N ARG A 22 -47.51 -8.69 -1.00
CA ARG A 22 -48.66 -8.76 -0.12
C ARG A 22 -49.71 -7.70 -0.37
N THR A 23 -49.26 -6.46 -0.71
CA THR A 23 -50.18 -5.37 -1.09
C THR A 23 -50.95 -5.70 -2.38
N ARG A 24 -50.33 -6.37 -3.36
CA ARG A 24 -51.00 -6.84 -4.59
C ARG A 24 -52.00 -7.97 -4.31
N GLU A 25 -51.63 -8.96 -3.48
CA GLU A 25 -52.50 -10.11 -3.11
C GLU A 25 -53.78 -9.64 -2.40
N LEU A 26 -53.66 -8.67 -1.49
CA LEU A 26 -54.79 -8.18 -0.70
C LEU A 26 -55.58 -7.05 -1.35
N GLY A 27 -55.04 -6.42 -2.41
CA GLY A 27 -55.67 -5.28 -3.07
C GLY A 27 -55.87 -4.01 -2.22
N ARG A 28 -55.38 -4.02 -0.98
CA ARG A 28 -55.52 -2.93 0.00
C ARG A 28 -54.22 -2.60 0.71
N ARG A 29 -54.21 -1.51 1.48
CA ARG A 29 -53.09 -1.19 2.37
C ARG A 29 -52.97 -2.23 3.48
N LEU A 30 -51.76 -2.61 3.81
CA LEU A 30 -51.45 -3.49 4.93
C LEU A 30 -51.71 -2.75 6.26
N THR A 31 -52.30 -3.44 7.23
CA THR A 31 -52.40 -2.94 8.58
C THR A 31 -51.01 -2.93 9.27
N PRO A 32 -50.78 -2.15 10.33
CA PRO A 32 -49.48 -2.15 11.01
C PRO A 32 -48.99 -3.52 11.46
N GLY A 33 -49.90 -4.39 11.93
CA GLY A 33 -49.57 -5.76 12.36
C GLY A 33 -49.21 -6.66 11.16
N GLU A 34 -49.97 -6.59 10.04
CA GLU A 34 -49.66 -7.33 8.82
C GLU A 34 -48.34 -6.90 8.23
N ARG A 35 -48.00 -5.59 8.26
CA ARG A 35 -46.74 -5.04 7.79
C ARG A 35 -45.57 -5.56 8.62
N LEU A 36 -45.70 -5.52 9.96
CA LEU A 36 -44.65 -6.03 10.85
C LEU A 36 -44.40 -7.53 10.61
N LYS A 37 -45.48 -8.31 10.50
CA LYS A 37 -45.37 -9.75 10.22
C LYS A 37 -44.67 -10.01 8.88
N CYS A 38 -45.06 -9.29 7.84
CA CYS A 38 -44.44 -9.40 6.52
C CYS A 38 -42.95 -9.07 6.52
N ILE A 39 -42.53 -7.99 7.22
CA ILE A 39 -41.14 -7.62 7.37
C ILE A 39 -40.37 -8.67 8.16
N LEU A 40 -40.92 -9.21 9.24
CA LEU A 40 -40.25 -10.26 10.02
C LEU A 40 -40.05 -11.53 9.23
N GLU A 41 -41.07 -11.98 8.46
CA GLU A 41 -40.95 -13.15 7.58
C GLU A 41 -39.89 -12.95 6.52
N SER A 42 -39.90 -11.81 5.83
CA SER A 42 -38.89 -11.44 4.81
C SER A 42 -37.49 -11.35 5.39
N SER A 43 -37.34 -10.71 6.53
CA SER A 43 -36.05 -10.55 7.20
C SER A 43 -35.46 -11.89 7.63
N HIS A 44 -36.29 -12.80 8.13
CA HIS A 44 -35.87 -14.15 8.52
C HIS A 44 -35.40 -14.98 7.32
N GLU A 45 -36.04 -14.83 6.15
CA GLU A 45 -35.68 -15.51 4.92
C GLU A 45 -34.29 -15.13 4.43
N VAL A 46 -33.95 -13.82 4.49
CA VAL A 46 -32.64 -13.31 3.99
C VAL A 46 -31.55 -13.24 5.06
N ALA A 47 -31.88 -13.41 6.32
CA ALA A 47 -30.91 -13.34 7.42
C ALA A 47 -29.75 -14.35 7.25
N ARG A 48 -30.06 -15.62 6.91
CA ARG A 48 -29.03 -16.65 6.71
C ARG A 48 -28.07 -16.31 5.58
N PRO A 49 -28.53 -16.00 4.35
CA PRO A 49 -27.63 -15.56 3.27
C PRO A 49 -26.75 -14.38 3.66
N ILE A 50 -27.29 -13.39 4.37
CA ILE A 50 -26.53 -12.21 4.81
C ILE A 50 -25.45 -12.59 5.82
N ILE A 51 -25.79 -13.42 6.83
CA ILE A 51 -24.81 -13.89 7.83
C ILE A 51 -23.67 -14.64 7.17
N PHE A 52 -23.98 -15.59 6.27
CA PHE A 52 -22.96 -16.36 5.57
C PHE A 52 -22.13 -15.49 4.63
N GLY A 53 -22.73 -14.61 3.84
CA GLY A 53 -22.02 -13.73 2.92
C GLY A 53 -21.06 -12.78 3.65
N MET A 54 -21.52 -12.12 4.71
CA MET A 54 -20.67 -11.23 5.50
C MET A 54 -19.64 -12.00 6.32
N GLY A 55 -20.00 -13.21 6.81
CA GLY A 55 -19.08 -14.10 7.49
C GLY A 55 -17.92 -14.55 6.61
N ILE A 56 -18.17 -14.93 5.36
CA ILE A 56 -17.14 -15.29 4.39
C ILE A 56 -16.19 -14.10 4.15
N ASN A 57 -16.75 -12.90 3.99
CA ASN A 57 -15.92 -11.68 3.85
C ASN A 57 -15.04 -11.44 5.09
N ALA A 58 -15.52 -11.66 6.29
CA ALA A 58 -14.72 -11.55 7.50
C ALA A 58 -13.61 -12.60 7.58
N VAL A 59 -13.90 -13.86 7.20
CA VAL A 59 -12.92 -14.97 7.20
C VAL A 59 -11.74 -14.69 6.27
N VAL A 60 -11.95 -14.01 5.14
CA VAL A 60 -10.87 -13.62 4.20
C VAL A 60 -9.81 -12.73 4.88
N PHE A 61 -10.18 -11.96 5.91
CA PHE A 61 -9.24 -11.12 6.65
C PHE A 61 -8.52 -11.82 7.80
N LEU A 62 -8.94 -13.04 8.20
CA LEU A 62 -8.29 -13.76 9.30
C LEU A 62 -6.80 -14.07 9.03
N PRO A 63 -6.38 -14.49 7.82
CA PRO A 63 -4.96 -14.70 7.54
C PRO A 63 -4.12 -13.43 7.71
N VAL A 64 -4.69 -12.25 7.46
CA VAL A 64 -3.99 -10.98 7.64
C VAL A 64 -3.66 -10.70 9.11
N LEU A 65 -4.47 -11.22 10.04
CA LEU A 65 -4.19 -11.11 11.48
C LEU A 65 -3.02 -11.98 11.95
N THR A 66 -2.62 -12.98 11.16
CA THR A 66 -1.47 -13.85 11.47
C THR A 66 -0.15 -13.36 10.91
N LEU A 67 -0.15 -12.28 10.10
CA LEU A 67 1.06 -11.67 9.59
C LEU A 67 1.96 -11.18 10.73
N GLU A 68 3.26 -11.40 10.61
CA GLU A 68 4.28 -10.97 11.56
C GLU A 68 5.17 -9.88 10.97
N GLY A 69 6.09 -9.34 11.75
CA GLY A 69 7.02 -8.30 11.29
C GLY A 69 6.35 -6.96 10.97
N THR A 70 6.90 -6.24 10.03
CA THR A 70 6.45 -4.91 9.58
C THR A 70 5.08 -4.98 8.91
N GLU A 71 4.86 -6.00 8.08
CA GLU A 71 3.57 -6.26 7.44
C GLU A 71 2.46 -6.45 8.47
N GLY A 72 2.72 -7.25 9.51
CA GLY A 72 1.79 -7.45 10.60
C GLY A 72 1.45 -6.16 11.34
N LYS A 73 2.44 -5.30 11.62
CA LYS A 73 2.23 -4.01 12.29
C LYS A 73 1.34 -3.08 11.47
N MET A 74 1.46 -3.09 10.13
CA MET A 74 0.66 -2.25 9.25
C MET A 74 -0.74 -2.81 8.98
N PHE A 75 -0.85 -4.11 8.69
CA PHE A 75 -2.10 -4.69 8.22
C PHE A 75 -3.02 -5.24 9.31
N ARG A 76 -2.50 -5.65 10.48
CA ARG A 76 -3.36 -6.11 11.60
C ARG A 76 -4.37 -5.06 12.08
N PRO A 77 -3.99 -3.78 12.33
CA PRO A 77 -4.96 -2.75 12.70
C PRO A 77 -6.03 -2.53 11.64
N MET A 78 -5.63 -2.57 10.36
CA MET A 78 -6.56 -2.43 9.23
C MET A 78 -7.54 -3.61 9.19
N ALA A 79 -7.05 -4.85 9.24
CA ALA A 79 -7.87 -6.05 9.21
C ALA A 79 -8.85 -6.13 10.39
N SER A 80 -8.38 -5.83 11.62
CA SER A 80 -9.23 -5.81 12.81
C SER A 80 -10.32 -4.74 12.73
N THR A 81 -10.00 -3.54 12.26
CA THR A 81 -10.99 -2.48 12.03
C THR A 81 -12.03 -2.92 10.99
N PHE A 82 -11.60 -3.58 9.92
CA PHE A 82 -12.49 -4.06 8.87
C PHE A 82 -13.42 -5.16 9.37
N ILE A 83 -12.91 -6.13 10.12
CA ILE A 83 -13.71 -7.21 10.74
C ILE A 83 -14.74 -6.62 11.72
N LEU A 84 -14.35 -5.66 12.57
CA LEU A 84 -15.27 -4.98 13.48
C LEU A 84 -16.34 -4.18 12.74
N ALA A 85 -15.98 -3.50 11.66
CA ALA A 85 -16.93 -2.78 10.80
C ALA A 85 -17.94 -3.74 10.14
N LEU A 86 -17.48 -4.90 9.64
CA LEU A 86 -18.37 -5.94 9.09
C LEU A 86 -19.31 -6.51 10.16
N PHE A 87 -18.81 -6.74 11.37
CA PHE A 87 -19.65 -7.19 12.48
C PHE A 87 -20.71 -6.15 12.85
N GLY A 88 -20.32 -4.88 12.96
CA GLY A 88 -21.26 -3.77 13.19
C GLY A 88 -22.30 -3.65 12.07
N ALA A 89 -21.89 -3.80 10.83
CA ALA A 89 -22.78 -3.78 9.66
C ALA A 89 -23.76 -4.97 9.66
N LEU A 90 -23.28 -6.15 10.07
CA LEU A 90 -24.14 -7.33 10.23
C LEU A 90 -25.23 -7.10 11.28
N LEU A 91 -24.85 -6.58 12.46
CA LEU A 91 -25.80 -6.22 13.50
C LEU A 91 -26.81 -5.17 13.00
N PHE A 92 -26.33 -4.16 12.30
CA PHE A 92 -27.19 -3.14 11.69
C PHE A 92 -28.17 -3.76 10.71
N ALA A 93 -27.72 -4.61 9.80
CA ALA A 93 -28.54 -5.25 8.78
C ALA A 93 -29.63 -6.16 9.41
N LEU A 94 -29.26 -6.94 10.43
CA LEU A 94 -30.17 -7.92 11.04
C LEU A 94 -31.14 -7.31 12.05
N LEU A 95 -30.73 -6.31 12.82
CA LEU A 95 -31.51 -5.75 13.91
C LEU A 95 -32.16 -4.41 13.53
N LEU A 96 -31.36 -3.47 13.05
CA LEU A 96 -31.81 -2.10 12.83
C LEU A 96 -32.55 -1.93 11.51
N SER A 97 -32.09 -2.57 10.44
CA SER A 97 -32.70 -2.43 9.10
C SER A 97 -34.17 -2.88 9.06
N PRO A 98 -34.58 -4.03 9.65
CA PRO A 98 -35.99 -4.39 9.71
C PRO A 98 -36.86 -3.42 10.55
N VAL A 99 -36.32 -2.91 11.66
CA VAL A 99 -37.03 -1.96 12.52
C VAL A 99 -37.22 -0.63 11.76
N LEU A 100 -36.15 -0.07 11.19
CA LEU A 100 -36.24 1.15 10.38
C LEU A 100 -37.15 0.94 9.17
N GLY A 101 -37.09 -0.22 8.52
CA GLY A 101 -37.98 -0.58 7.42
C GLY A 101 -39.45 -0.55 7.81
N ASN A 102 -39.79 -1.01 9.01
CA ASN A 102 -41.17 -0.95 9.53
C ASN A 102 -41.66 0.49 9.74
N PHE A 103 -40.79 1.43 10.11
CA PHE A 103 -41.17 2.83 10.28
C PHE A 103 -41.12 3.63 8.95
N ALA A 104 -40.11 3.40 8.12
CA ALA A 104 -39.86 4.20 6.93
C ALA A 104 -40.66 3.76 5.72
N LEU A 105 -40.98 2.46 5.58
CA LEU A 105 -41.67 1.96 4.41
C LEU A 105 -43.20 2.21 4.50
N PRO A 106 -43.82 2.77 3.47
CA PRO A 106 -45.26 3.01 3.45
C PRO A 106 -46.06 1.72 3.41
N GLY A 107 -47.21 1.69 4.07
CA GLY A 107 -48.11 0.51 4.07
C GLY A 107 -48.75 0.19 2.71
N LYS A 108 -48.55 0.98 1.70
CA LYS A 108 -48.88 0.71 0.28
C LYS A 108 -47.63 0.95 -0.57
N TYR A 109 -46.95 -0.12 -0.89
CA TYR A 109 -45.81 -0.06 -1.77
C TYR A 109 -46.20 -0.57 -3.17
N ARG A 110 -45.93 0.23 -4.19
CA ARG A 110 -46.13 -0.15 -5.58
C ARG A 110 -44.76 -0.28 -6.23
N ASP A 111 -44.39 -1.50 -6.52
CA ASP A 111 -43.16 -1.82 -7.21
C ASP A 111 -43.22 -1.28 -8.65
N LYS A 112 -42.78 -0.06 -8.84
CA LYS A 112 -42.60 0.54 -10.14
C LYS A 112 -41.13 0.41 -10.49
N GLU A 113 -40.80 -0.62 -11.22
CA GLU A 113 -39.45 -0.69 -11.80
C GLU A 113 -39.20 0.53 -12.69
N GLY A 114 -38.16 1.28 -12.37
CA GLY A 114 -37.73 2.38 -13.22
C GLY A 114 -37.35 1.89 -14.62
N TRP A 115 -37.40 2.78 -15.60
CA TRP A 115 -37.02 2.43 -16.97
C TRP A 115 -35.59 1.88 -17.06
N PHE A 116 -34.66 2.41 -16.26
CA PHE A 116 -33.27 1.97 -16.18
C PHE A 116 -33.16 0.54 -15.64
N SER A 117 -33.86 0.22 -14.56
CA SER A 117 -33.88 -1.13 -13.98
C SER A 117 -34.45 -2.15 -14.96
N ARG A 118 -35.52 -1.78 -15.70
CA ARG A 118 -36.09 -2.65 -16.75
C ARG A 118 -35.13 -2.90 -17.91
N ALA A 119 -34.46 -1.85 -18.38
CA ALA A 119 -33.44 -2.00 -19.44
C ALA A 119 -32.30 -2.91 -18.99
N LEU A 120 -31.78 -2.68 -17.79
CA LEU A 120 -30.71 -3.50 -17.20
C LEU A 120 -31.12 -4.96 -17.02
N THR A 121 -32.32 -5.20 -16.46
CA THR A 121 -32.88 -6.54 -16.29
C THR A 121 -33.11 -7.23 -17.64
N GLY A 122 -33.57 -6.51 -18.65
CA GLY A 122 -33.76 -7.05 -20.01
C GLY A 122 -32.43 -7.47 -20.65
N THR A 123 -31.41 -6.62 -20.57
CA THR A 123 -30.05 -6.94 -21.06
C THR A 123 -29.46 -8.14 -20.31
N TYR A 124 -29.59 -8.14 -18.98
CA TYR A 124 -29.11 -9.25 -18.14
C TYR A 124 -29.77 -10.59 -18.52
N ARG A 125 -31.11 -10.62 -18.73
CA ARG A 125 -31.80 -11.84 -19.15
C ARG A 125 -31.28 -12.38 -20.48
N LEU A 126 -31.05 -11.47 -21.44
CA LEU A 126 -30.52 -11.87 -22.76
C LEU A 126 -29.13 -12.52 -22.62
N LEU A 127 -28.24 -11.85 -21.83
CA LEU A 127 -26.91 -12.38 -21.57
C LEU A 127 -26.96 -13.72 -20.84
N LEU A 128 -27.82 -13.82 -19.81
CA LEU A 128 -27.97 -15.03 -19.02
C LEU A 128 -28.45 -16.21 -19.90
N ASP A 129 -29.43 -15.99 -20.79
CA ASP A 129 -29.92 -17.03 -21.71
C ASP A 129 -28.81 -17.52 -22.65
N VAL A 130 -27.95 -16.62 -23.15
CA VAL A 130 -26.82 -17.00 -24.00
C VAL A 130 -25.80 -17.80 -23.20
N VAL A 131 -25.43 -17.32 -22.02
CA VAL A 131 -24.46 -17.98 -21.11
C VAL A 131 -24.95 -19.39 -20.74
N LEU A 132 -26.23 -19.54 -20.38
CA LEU A 132 -26.78 -20.83 -20.00
C LEU A 132 -26.88 -21.80 -21.19
N ARG A 133 -27.18 -21.33 -22.41
CA ARG A 133 -27.14 -22.15 -23.63
C ARG A 133 -25.72 -22.62 -23.97
N MET A 134 -24.72 -21.72 -23.75
CA MET A 134 -23.32 -22.01 -24.04
C MET A 134 -22.53 -22.40 -22.76
N LYS A 135 -23.18 -22.96 -21.75
CA LYS A 135 -22.61 -23.24 -20.43
C LYS A 135 -21.27 -23.97 -20.48
N TRP A 136 -21.09 -24.94 -21.36
CA TRP A 136 -19.83 -25.68 -21.47
C TRP A 136 -18.71 -24.84 -22.08
N VAL A 137 -19.03 -23.96 -23.04
CA VAL A 137 -18.04 -23.02 -23.60
C VAL A 137 -17.61 -22.02 -22.54
N VAL A 138 -18.58 -21.44 -21.81
CA VAL A 138 -18.29 -20.50 -20.71
C VAL A 138 -17.46 -21.18 -19.64
N LEU A 139 -17.80 -22.39 -19.22
CA LEU A 139 -17.06 -23.15 -18.23
C LEU A 139 -15.63 -23.45 -18.70
N SER A 140 -15.44 -23.79 -19.97
CA SER A 140 -14.12 -24.03 -20.57
C SER A 140 -13.28 -22.74 -20.58
N ILE A 141 -13.87 -21.60 -20.94
CA ILE A 141 -13.18 -20.30 -20.91
C ILE A 141 -12.75 -19.94 -19.47
N VAL A 142 -13.66 -20.10 -18.50
CA VAL A 142 -13.34 -19.82 -17.08
C VAL A 142 -12.21 -20.73 -16.60
N LEU A 143 -12.25 -22.02 -16.96
CA LEU A 143 -11.20 -22.96 -16.60
C LEU A 143 -9.85 -22.58 -17.22
N VAL A 144 -9.82 -22.20 -18.51
CA VAL A 144 -8.60 -21.75 -19.18
C VAL A 144 -8.05 -20.48 -18.52
N VAL A 145 -8.92 -19.50 -18.24
CA VAL A 145 -8.51 -18.26 -17.53
C VAL A 145 -7.97 -18.58 -16.15
N LEU A 146 -8.61 -19.48 -15.40
CA LEU A 146 -8.17 -19.90 -14.07
C LEU A 146 -6.77 -20.55 -14.12
N LEU A 147 -6.57 -21.50 -15.06
CA LEU A 147 -5.28 -22.17 -15.25
C LEU A 147 -4.19 -21.19 -15.70
N ALA A 148 -4.51 -20.31 -16.64
CA ALA A 148 -3.59 -19.26 -17.09
C ALA A 148 -3.22 -18.29 -15.95
N SER A 149 -4.19 -17.88 -15.13
CA SER A 149 -3.96 -17.03 -13.96
C SER A 149 -3.12 -17.75 -12.90
N GLY A 150 -3.38 -19.04 -12.65
CA GLY A 150 -2.59 -19.86 -11.75
C GLY A 150 -1.14 -19.99 -12.24
N PHE A 151 -0.95 -20.24 -13.54
CA PHE A 151 0.39 -20.29 -14.13
C PHE A 151 1.10 -18.93 -14.05
N LEU A 152 0.39 -17.84 -14.34
CA LEU A 152 0.97 -16.49 -14.24
C LEU A 152 1.36 -16.16 -12.79
N ALA A 153 0.54 -16.55 -11.81
CA ALA A 153 0.81 -16.34 -10.40
C ALA A 153 2.13 -17.00 -9.95
N THR A 154 2.51 -18.15 -10.53
CA THR A 154 3.80 -18.79 -10.22
C THR A 154 5.01 -18.06 -10.80
N ARG A 155 4.79 -17.12 -11.72
CA ARG A 155 5.83 -16.28 -12.34
C ARG A 155 5.91 -14.88 -11.75
N LEU A 156 4.94 -14.48 -10.94
CA LEU A 156 4.96 -13.20 -10.23
C LEU A 156 5.89 -13.32 -9.03
N GLY A 157 6.81 -12.37 -8.90
CA GLY A 157 7.56 -12.14 -7.67
C GLY A 157 6.67 -11.51 -6.61
N GLY A 158 7.07 -11.64 -5.35
CA GLY A 158 6.45 -10.92 -4.24
C GLY A 158 7.24 -9.66 -3.92
N GLU A 159 6.65 -8.49 -4.11
CA GLU A 159 7.13 -7.24 -3.53
C GLU A 159 6.12 -6.78 -2.48
N PHE A 160 6.64 -6.44 -1.30
CA PHE A 160 5.77 -5.99 -0.20
C PHE A 160 5.16 -4.61 -0.51
N ILE A 161 5.98 -3.68 -0.94
CA ILE A 161 5.56 -2.35 -1.41
C ILE A 161 6.22 -2.12 -2.76
N PRO A 162 5.46 -1.99 -3.86
CA PRO A 162 6.05 -1.68 -5.15
C PRO A 162 6.73 -0.30 -5.09
N ARG A 163 7.89 -0.18 -5.70
CA ARG A 163 8.61 1.09 -5.82
C ARG A 163 7.77 2.08 -6.61
N LEU A 164 7.04 2.92 -5.90
CA LEU A 164 6.26 4.01 -6.49
C LEU A 164 7.18 5.19 -6.72
N SER A 165 7.00 5.90 -7.83
CA SER A 165 7.69 7.17 -8.04
C SER A 165 7.05 8.23 -7.12
N GLU A 166 7.83 8.69 -6.14
CA GLU A 166 7.40 9.67 -5.14
C GLU A 166 7.53 11.12 -5.66
N GLY A 167 8.01 11.32 -6.89
CA GLY A 167 8.32 12.65 -7.44
C GLY A 167 9.52 13.31 -6.76
N ALA A 168 10.30 12.56 -5.99
CA ALA A 168 11.50 13.01 -5.30
C ALA A 168 12.54 11.89 -5.23
N ILE A 169 13.82 12.28 -5.17
CA ILE A 169 14.95 11.39 -4.92
C ILE A 169 15.69 11.91 -3.68
N VAL A 170 16.20 11.02 -2.86
CA VAL A 170 17.12 11.35 -1.75
C VAL A 170 18.48 10.76 -2.09
N ALA A 171 19.50 11.60 -2.15
CA ALA A 171 20.89 11.18 -2.22
C ALA A 171 21.48 11.20 -0.80
N ASN A 172 21.61 10.01 -0.21
CA ASN A 172 22.23 9.83 1.09
C ASN A 172 23.74 9.82 0.89
N THR A 173 24.43 10.80 1.44
CA THR A 173 25.88 10.95 1.31
C THR A 173 26.57 10.58 2.61
N ILE A 174 27.59 9.75 2.52
CA ILE A 174 28.45 9.31 3.61
C ILE A 174 29.87 9.77 3.31
N ARG A 175 30.45 10.54 4.22
CA ARG A 175 31.82 11.05 4.15
C ARG A 175 32.69 10.37 5.19
N LEU A 176 33.98 10.73 5.18
CA LEU A 176 34.90 10.27 6.23
C LEU A 176 34.44 10.75 7.60
N ALA A 177 34.48 9.86 8.57
CA ALA A 177 34.18 10.17 9.96
C ALA A 177 35.09 11.29 10.49
N GLY A 178 34.52 12.22 11.27
CA GLY A 178 35.26 13.35 11.81
C GLY A 178 35.35 14.59 10.92
N VAL A 179 34.68 14.61 9.78
CA VAL A 179 34.57 15.80 8.93
C VAL A 179 33.84 16.91 9.69
N SER A 180 34.34 18.17 9.58
CA SER A 180 33.68 19.33 10.19
C SER A 180 32.36 19.65 9.50
N LEU A 181 31.44 20.29 10.25
CA LEU A 181 30.15 20.72 9.67
C LEU A 181 30.35 21.69 8.49
N ASP A 182 31.30 22.61 8.58
CA ASP A 182 31.59 23.58 7.51
C ASP A 182 32.06 22.88 6.25
N THR A 183 32.95 21.90 6.37
CA THR A 183 33.43 21.10 5.22
C THR A 183 32.32 20.27 4.64
N SER A 184 31.48 19.64 5.48
CA SER A 184 30.31 18.89 5.03
C SER A 184 29.34 19.78 4.24
N THR A 185 29.05 20.97 4.74
CA THR A 185 28.13 21.93 4.12
C THR A 185 28.69 22.44 2.78
N GLU A 186 30.00 22.75 2.73
CA GLU A 186 30.64 23.17 1.48
C GLU A 186 30.60 22.07 0.42
N TYR A 187 30.88 20.84 0.81
CA TYR A 187 30.83 19.68 -0.09
C TYR A 187 29.42 19.46 -0.63
N ASN A 188 28.41 19.52 0.24
CA ASN A 188 27.02 19.42 -0.18
C ASN A 188 26.61 20.49 -1.17
N THR A 189 26.96 21.74 -0.88
CA THR A 189 26.66 22.86 -1.77
C THR A 189 27.24 22.65 -3.17
N ARG A 190 28.43 22.06 -3.26
CA ARG A 190 29.04 21.71 -4.57
C ARG A 190 28.26 20.61 -5.30
N ILE A 191 27.81 19.56 -4.59
CA ILE A 191 27.01 18.48 -5.16
C ILE A 191 25.64 19.00 -5.62
N GLU A 192 24.96 19.78 -4.79
CA GLU A 192 23.67 20.40 -5.11
C GLU A 192 23.76 21.26 -6.37
N LYS A 193 24.77 22.14 -6.45
CA LYS A 193 25.01 22.98 -7.63
C LYS A 193 25.26 22.11 -8.88
N ARG A 194 26.12 21.11 -8.76
CA ARG A 194 26.44 20.23 -9.89
C ARG A 194 25.20 19.49 -10.40
N LEU A 195 24.44 18.87 -9.52
CA LEU A 195 23.22 18.18 -9.88
C LEU A 195 22.18 19.12 -10.52
N LYS A 196 22.01 20.33 -9.96
CA LYS A 196 21.08 21.32 -10.50
C LYS A 196 21.52 21.88 -11.86
N GLU A 197 22.83 22.05 -12.10
CA GLU A 197 23.40 22.50 -13.37
C GLU A 197 23.29 21.44 -14.47
N VAL A 198 23.51 20.16 -14.08
CA VAL A 198 23.46 19.06 -15.04
C VAL A 198 22.02 18.66 -15.36
N PHE A 199 21.12 18.69 -14.38
CA PHE A 199 19.73 18.22 -14.52
C PHE A 199 18.71 19.35 -14.27
N PRO A 200 18.76 20.47 -15.01
CA PRO A 200 17.90 21.64 -14.76
C PRO A 200 16.43 21.37 -15.04
N ASP A 201 16.12 20.48 -16.01
CA ASP A 201 14.76 20.16 -16.42
C ASP A 201 14.13 19.06 -15.53
N GLU A 202 14.95 18.20 -14.93
CA GLU A 202 14.53 17.09 -14.07
C GLU A 202 14.37 17.54 -12.62
N ILE A 203 15.26 18.43 -12.12
CA ILE A 203 15.31 18.84 -10.72
C ILE A 203 14.61 20.19 -10.53
N ARG A 204 13.53 20.22 -9.77
CA ARG A 204 12.81 21.45 -9.44
C ARG A 204 13.47 22.18 -8.28
N HIS A 205 13.64 21.51 -7.15
CA HIS A 205 14.22 22.05 -5.93
C HIS A 205 15.24 21.07 -5.35
N VAL A 206 16.30 21.62 -4.72
CA VAL A 206 17.30 20.85 -3.97
C VAL A 206 17.42 21.47 -2.59
N TRP A 207 17.49 20.64 -1.57
CA TRP A 207 17.80 21.03 -0.20
C TRP A 207 18.44 19.86 0.54
N SER A 208 19.27 20.16 1.53
CA SER A 208 20.01 19.15 2.27
C SER A 208 19.79 19.27 3.79
N ARG A 209 19.85 18.12 4.44
CA ARG A 209 19.91 17.98 5.87
C ARG A 209 21.29 17.42 6.23
N VAL A 210 22.11 18.18 6.95
CA VAL A 210 23.47 17.82 7.38
C VAL A 210 23.50 17.59 8.89
N GLY A 211 23.88 16.41 9.32
CA GLY A 211 23.98 16.09 10.74
C GLY A 211 22.65 16.16 11.49
N THR A 212 22.73 16.36 12.80
CA THR A 212 21.58 16.33 13.73
C THR A 212 21.18 17.73 14.15
N ALA A 213 19.88 18.04 14.19
CA ALA A 213 19.33 19.25 14.80
C ALA A 213 19.39 19.17 16.33
N GLU A 214 19.25 20.32 17.04
CA GLU A 214 19.23 20.40 18.52
C GLU A 214 18.17 19.48 19.14
N ILE A 215 17.02 19.32 18.46
CA ILE A 215 15.97 18.35 18.84
C ILE A 215 16.00 17.24 17.81
N ALA A 216 16.77 16.19 18.09
CA ALA A 216 16.99 15.10 17.16
C ALA A 216 15.86 14.07 17.21
N THR A 217 15.14 13.95 16.12
CA THR A 217 14.29 12.77 15.86
C THR A 217 15.06 11.66 15.13
N ASP A 218 16.26 11.99 14.62
CA ASP A 218 17.10 11.11 13.82
C ASP A 218 18.57 11.55 14.05
N PRO A 219 19.31 10.86 14.95
CA PRO A 219 20.69 11.21 15.27
C PRO A 219 21.60 10.86 14.10
N MET A 220 22.16 11.89 13.46
CA MET A 220 23.11 11.78 12.36
C MET A 220 24.41 12.50 12.71
N GLY A 221 25.56 11.87 12.41
CA GLY A 221 26.85 12.56 12.47
C GLY A 221 27.00 13.62 11.37
N THR A 222 27.98 14.50 11.50
CA THR A 222 28.29 15.54 10.50
C THR A 222 28.79 14.98 9.18
N GLU A 223 29.23 13.73 9.16
CA GLU A 223 29.64 12.97 7.98
C GLU A 223 28.45 12.52 7.14
N LEU A 224 27.24 12.44 7.71
CA LEU A 224 26.04 12.01 7.03
C LEU A 224 25.22 13.19 6.53
N THR A 225 24.73 13.11 5.32
CA THR A 225 23.82 14.11 4.75
C THR A 225 22.78 13.48 3.85
N ASP A 226 21.55 13.95 3.97
CA ASP A 226 20.47 13.62 3.05
C ASP A 226 20.21 14.82 2.14
N ILE A 227 20.45 14.64 0.84
CA ILE A 227 20.17 15.64 -0.19
C ILE A 227 18.83 15.28 -0.84
N PHE A 228 17.83 16.11 -0.64
CA PHE A 228 16.49 15.93 -1.19
C PHE A 228 16.35 16.65 -2.52
N LEU A 229 16.02 15.91 -3.57
CA LEU A 229 15.83 16.38 -4.94
C LEU A 229 14.35 16.26 -5.29
N SER A 230 13.62 17.39 -5.29
CA SER A 230 12.25 17.42 -5.79
C SER A 230 12.27 17.43 -7.30
N LEU A 231 11.58 16.50 -7.94
CA LEU A 231 11.59 16.34 -9.39
C LEU A 231 10.47 17.17 -10.05
N THR A 232 10.69 17.54 -11.31
CA THR A 232 9.65 18.07 -12.18
C THR A 232 8.76 16.94 -12.69
N PRO A 233 7.56 17.23 -13.23
CA PRO A 233 6.76 16.23 -13.92
C PRO A 233 7.56 15.54 -15.03
N ARG A 234 7.39 14.22 -15.16
CA ARG A 234 8.18 13.35 -16.04
C ARG A 234 8.14 13.79 -17.52
N GLU A 235 7.05 14.40 -17.93
CA GLU A 235 6.87 14.93 -19.29
C GLU A 235 7.85 16.07 -19.65
N GLN A 236 8.46 16.69 -18.65
CA GLN A 236 9.40 17.79 -18.79
C GLN A 236 10.89 17.32 -18.82
N TRP A 237 11.13 16.03 -18.56
CA TRP A 237 12.48 15.51 -18.50
C TRP A 237 13.11 15.40 -19.89
N THR A 238 14.36 15.80 -20.01
CA THR A 238 15.11 15.78 -21.26
C THR A 238 16.24 14.74 -21.27
N LYS A 239 16.83 14.45 -20.11
CA LYS A 239 18.02 13.58 -19.98
C LYS A 239 17.72 12.16 -19.54
N ALA A 240 16.51 11.89 -19.05
CA ALA A 240 16.14 10.58 -18.57
C ALA A 240 14.71 10.22 -18.99
N LYS A 241 14.48 8.94 -19.31
CA LYS A 241 13.15 8.43 -19.67
C LYS A 241 12.34 7.98 -18.46
N ASP A 242 13.01 7.57 -17.39
CA ASP A 242 12.44 7.07 -16.16
C ASP A 242 13.37 7.40 -14.97
N GLN A 243 12.87 7.13 -13.77
CA GLN A 243 13.60 7.45 -12.54
C GLN A 243 14.88 6.62 -12.40
N ALA A 244 14.88 5.37 -12.84
CA ALA A 244 16.07 4.52 -12.78
C ALA A 244 17.20 5.05 -13.67
N SER A 245 16.88 5.45 -14.90
CA SER A 245 17.86 6.08 -15.79
C SER A 245 18.34 7.45 -15.31
N LEU A 246 17.47 8.21 -14.61
CA LEU A 246 17.85 9.47 -13.99
C LEU A 246 18.83 9.24 -12.83
N VAL A 247 18.54 8.28 -11.94
CA VAL A 247 19.45 7.90 -10.85
C VAL A 247 20.79 7.43 -11.39
N ALA A 248 20.80 6.56 -12.41
CA ALA A 248 22.05 6.11 -13.04
C ALA A 248 22.88 7.27 -13.62
N ALA A 249 22.23 8.24 -14.26
CA ALA A 249 22.91 9.43 -14.77
C ALA A 249 23.45 10.33 -13.62
N MET A 250 22.67 10.49 -12.54
CA MET A 250 23.13 11.23 -11.35
C MET A 250 24.32 10.54 -10.68
N GLN A 251 24.30 9.20 -10.56
CA GLN A 251 25.42 8.42 -10.02
C GLN A 251 26.71 8.66 -10.80
N GLN A 252 26.65 8.70 -12.13
CA GLN A 252 27.81 9.00 -12.97
C GLN A 252 28.39 10.40 -12.69
N GLU A 253 27.52 11.40 -12.48
CA GLU A 253 27.97 12.78 -12.22
C GLU A 253 28.59 12.95 -10.83
N VAL A 254 28.11 12.21 -9.83
CA VAL A 254 28.63 12.32 -8.46
C VAL A 254 29.86 11.46 -8.18
N GLN A 255 30.19 10.49 -9.03
CA GLN A 255 31.40 9.67 -8.93
C GLN A 255 32.70 10.49 -8.94
N TYR A 256 32.68 11.67 -9.51
CA TYR A 256 33.85 12.57 -9.57
C TYR A 256 34.18 13.26 -8.24
N PHE A 257 33.33 13.14 -7.22
CA PHE A 257 33.57 13.71 -5.90
C PHE A 257 34.37 12.70 -5.04
N PRO A 258 35.66 12.98 -4.71
CA PRO A 258 36.47 12.03 -3.97
C PRO A 258 36.07 11.93 -2.51
N GLY A 259 36.24 10.73 -1.93
CA GLY A 259 35.97 10.50 -0.49
C GLY A 259 34.49 10.55 -0.10
N LEU A 260 33.61 10.29 -1.04
CA LEU A 260 32.17 10.33 -0.85
C LEU A 260 31.56 9.03 -1.33
N ASN A 261 30.73 8.43 -0.49
CA ASN A 261 29.82 7.37 -0.87
C ASN A 261 28.41 7.93 -0.94
N ILE A 262 27.68 7.64 -2.04
CA ILE A 262 26.32 8.16 -2.27
C ILE A 262 25.40 7.01 -2.57
N LEU A 263 24.30 6.90 -1.81
CA LEU A 263 23.20 6.00 -2.05
C LEU A 263 21.97 6.81 -2.49
N PHE A 264 21.34 6.40 -3.59
CA PHE A 264 20.11 7.04 -4.07
C PHE A 264 18.89 6.23 -3.67
N THR A 265 17.97 6.86 -2.94
CA THR A 265 16.72 6.30 -2.44
C THR A 265 15.56 7.26 -2.75
N GLN A 266 14.38 6.94 -2.24
CA GLN A 266 13.23 7.84 -2.24
C GLN A 266 12.84 8.16 -0.78
N PRO A 267 12.16 9.30 -0.50
CA PRO A 267 11.85 9.73 0.86
C PRO A 267 11.09 8.69 1.70
N ILE A 268 10.03 8.09 1.14
CA ILE A 268 9.22 7.09 1.85
C ILE A 268 9.97 5.75 1.93
N GLU A 269 10.60 5.32 0.83
CA GLU A 269 11.42 4.12 0.77
C GLU A 269 12.53 4.13 1.83
N MET A 270 13.28 5.24 1.93
CA MET A 270 14.31 5.43 2.93
C MET A 270 13.76 5.26 4.35
N ARG A 271 12.61 5.89 4.65
CA ARG A 271 12.00 5.80 5.98
C ARG A 271 11.46 4.41 6.31
N LEU A 272 10.93 3.72 5.32
CA LEU A 272 10.47 2.32 5.49
C LEU A 272 11.66 1.41 5.79
N ASN A 273 12.76 1.52 5.03
CA ASN A 273 13.96 0.73 5.26
C ASN A 273 14.57 1.00 6.65
N GLU A 274 14.65 2.27 7.06
CA GLU A 274 15.10 2.65 8.41
C GLU A 274 14.22 2.08 9.53
N MET A 275 12.90 2.09 9.36
CA MET A 275 11.97 1.55 10.36
C MET A 275 11.99 0.01 10.43
N GLU A 276 12.25 -0.65 9.31
CA GLU A 276 12.23 -2.10 9.21
C GLU A 276 13.53 -2.73 9.69
N SER A 277 14.65 -2.25 9.19
CA SER A 277 15.98 -2.86 9.37
C SER A 277 16.99 -1.94 10.07
N GLY A 278 16.66 -0.68 10.32
CA GLY A 278 17.58 0.32 10.89
C GLY A 278 18.63 0.81 9.88
N ILE A 279 18.54 0.43 8.63
CA ILE A 279 19.45 0.81 7.55
C ILE A 279 18.71 1.51 6.41
N ARG A 280 19.43 2.27 5.57
CA ARG A 280 18.85 3.05 4.47
C ARG A 280 18.86 2.33 3.12
N SER A 281 19.44 1.13 3.09
CA SER A 281 19.57 0.29 1.90
C SER A 281 18.60 -0.89 1.90
N ASP A 282 18.39 -1.50 0.73
CA ASP A 282 17.49 -2.65 0.58
C ASP A 282 18.01 -3.91 1.28
N VAL A 283 19.33 -4.04 1.42
CA VAL A 283 19.97 -5.20 2.06
C VAL A 283 21.01 -4.71 3.06
N GLY A 284 20.93 -5.20 4.29
CA GLY A 284 21.91 -4.95 5.34
C GLY A 284 22.54 -6.23 5.87
N ILE A 285 23.86 -6.25 5.97
CA ILE A 285 24.60 -7.33 6.58
C ILE A 285 25.15 -6.84 7.92
N LEU A 286 24.62 -7.36 9.01
CA LEU A 286 25.05 -7.00 10.37
C LEU A 286 26.12 -7.98 10.84
N ILE A 287 27.30 -7.46 11.21
CA ILE A 287 28.41 -8.22 11.73
C ILE A 287 28.57 -7.87 13.22
N TYR A 288 28.53 -8.87 14.08
CA TYR A 288 28.62 -8.70 15.54
C TYR A 288 29.93 -9.24 16.06
N GLY A 289 30.56 -8.54 17.00
CA GLY A 289 31.80 -8.95 17.66
C GLY A 289 32.21 -7.93 18.72
N ASP A 290 33.16 -8.32 19.57
CA ASP A 290 33.67 -7.48 20.67
C ASP A 290 34.96 -6.74 20.29
N ASP A 291 35.59 -7.10 19.16
CA ASP A 291 36.87 -6.55 18.69
C ASP A 291 36.67 -5.73 17.42
N PHE A 292 36.94 -4.44 17.48
CA PHE A 292 36.77 -3.52 16.36
C PHE A 292 37.69 -3.80 15.17
N GLU A 293 38.94 -4.25 15.42
CA GLU A 293 39.87 -4.56 14.32
C GLU A 293 39.37 -5.78 13.51
N GLN A 294 38.86 -6.80 14.21
CA GLN A 294 38.26 -7.95 13.56
C GLN A 294 36.96 -7.59 12.81
N LEU A 295 36.14 -6.70 13.36
CA LEU A 295 34.93 -6.23 12.69
C LEU A 295 35.25 -5.49 11.38
N ILE A 296 36.30 -4.67 11.35
CA ILE A 296 36.76 -3.98 10.15
C ILE A 296 37.24 -4.97 9.11
N ASP A 297 38.14 -5.92 9.49
CA ASP A 297 38.65 -6.93 8.55
C ASP A 297 37.50 -7.79 7.97
N LEU A 298 36.54 -8.19 8.81
CA LEU A 298 35.36 -8.94 8.35
C LEU A 298 34.49 -8.12 7.41
N SER A 299 34.27 -6.82 7.72
CA SER A 299 33.52 -5.92 6.84
C SER A 299 34.15 -5.79 5.46
N ASP A 300 35.49 -5.58 5.41
CA ASP A 300 36.24 -5.51 4.16
C ASP A 300 36.20 -6.82 3.37
N ARG A 301 36.21 -7.96 4.07
CA ARG A 301 36.10 -9.27 3.42
C ARG A 301 34.72 -9.49 2.84
N VAL A 302 33.66 -9.09 3.57
CA VAL A 302 32.28 -9.19 3.08
C VAL A 302 32.08 -8.27 1.87
N GLN A 303 32.56 -7.02 1.93
CA GLN A 303 32.48 -6.11 0.77
C GLN A 303 33.14 -6.72 -0.46
N ARG A 304 34.37 -7.26 -0.30
CA ARG A 304 35.09 -7.91 -1.41
C ARG A 304 34.36 -9.14 -1.96
N ALA A 305 33.69 -9.89 -1.11
CA ALA A 305 32.90 -11.06 -1.52
C ALA A 305 31.62 -10.67 -2.28
N LEU A 306 31.05 -9.51 -2.00
CA LEU A 306 29.84 -9.00 -2.66
C LEU A 306 30.16 -8.38 -4.04
N VAL A 307 31.38 -7.89 -4.25
CA VAL A 307 31.79 -7.31 -5.53
C VAL A 307 31.71 -8.36 -6.65
N GLY A 308 30.94 -8.08 -7.68
CA GLY A 308 30.75 -8.94 -8.85
C GLY A 308 29.56 -9.88 -8.79
N ILE A 309 28.72 -9.82 -7.75
CA ILE A 309 27.45 -10.54 -7.70
C ILE A 309 26.44 -9.82 -8.59
N GLU A 310 25.74 -10.55 -9.45
CA GLU A 310 24.72 -9.99 -10.34
C GLU A 310 23.59 -9.36 -9.54
N GLY A 311 23.23 -8.12 -9.86
CA GLY A 311 22.23 -7.33 -9.11
C GLY A 311 22.81 -6.47 -7.99
N GLN A 312 24.13 -6.52 -7.75
CA GLN A 312 24.81 -5.67 -6.79
C GLN A 312 24.78 -4.20 -7.26
N ALA A 313 24.41 -3.29 -6.34
CA ALA A 313 24.58 -1.85 -6.49
C ALA A 313 25.00 -1.25 -5.14
N ASP A 314 25.81 -0.19 -5.17
CA ASP A 314 26.10 0.69 -4.02
C ASP A 314 26.50 -0.01 -2.71
N ILE A 315 27.56 -0.83 -2.72
CA ILE A 315 28.09 -1.47 -1.51
C ILE A 315 28.77 -0.40 -0.64
N SER A 316 28.31 -0.25 0.59
CA SER A 316 28.94 0.59 1.63
C SER A 316 29.03 -0.13 2.95
N ALA A 317 30.03 0.20 3.75
CA ALA A 317 30.12 -0.20 5.14
C ALA A 317 30.14 1.03 6.03
N ASP A 318 29.50 0.89 7.20
CA ASP A 318 29.60 1.92 8.22
C ASP A 318 31.03 2.05 8.74
N GLN A 319 31.53 3.28 8.85
CA GLN A 319 32.87 3.54 9.33
C GLN A 319 32.85 3.59 10.86
N ILE A 320 33.52 2.61 11.49
CA ILE A 320 33.62 2.49 12.95
C ILE A 320 34.83 3.27 13.50
N THR A 321 35.79 3.64 12.66
CA THR A 321 37.07 4.27 13.05
C THR A 321 37.26 5.60 12.32
N GLY A 322 37.97 6.53 12.95
CA GLY A 322 38.48 7.74 12.31
C GLY A 322 38.25 9.05 13.05
N GLN A 323 37.64 9.07 14.22
CA GLN A 323 37.61 10.28 15.03
C GLN A 323 38.78 10.29 16.05
N PRO A 324 39.85 11.07 15.79
CA PRO A 324 40.85 11.32 16.85
C PRO A 324 40.20 12.12 17.98
N THR A 325 40.04 11.50 19.14
CA THR A 325 39.52 12.13 20.34
C THR A 325 40.69 12.66 21.18
N LEU A 326 40.80 13.96 21.37
CA LEU A 326 41.70 14.55 22.35
C LEU A 326 41.03 14.48 23.72
N GLN A 327 41.54 13.59 24.60
CA GLN A 327 41.14 13.57 26.00
C GLN A 327 42.04 14.54 26.78
N VAL A 328 41.48 15.67 27.23
CA VAL A 328 42.12 16.54 28.23
C VAL A 328 41.79 15.97 29.60
N ARG A 329 42.80 15.42 30.30
CA ARG A 329 42.72 14.96 31.70
C ARG A 329 43.08 16.07 32.67
#